data_2ae1387123aebb5527f441bedbab8f39
#
_entry.id   2ae1387123aebb5527f441bedbab8f39
#
_cell.length_a   1.000
_cell.length_b   1.000
_cell.length_c   1.000
_cell.angle_alpha   90.00
_cell.angle_beta   90.00
_cell.angle_gamma   90.00
#
_symmetry.space_group_name_H-M   'P 1'
#
loop_
_entity.id
_entity.type
_entity.pdbx_description
1 polymer ?
#
loop_
_entity_poly.entity_id
_entity_poly.type
_entity_poly.pdbx_seq_one_letter_code
_entity_poly.pdbx_strand_id
1 'polypeptide(L)'
;MPFIELESNLPANRFSEDLMNKLCCAAATILDKPKERINVTVKPGQLMIVGGSMTPCAQLVVSSIGWWGTAEQNKXHSAKFFEFLTQELGLTADRILIRFYPVEKWQIGKNGTVLTFL
;
A
#
# COMPACT_ATOMS: atom_id res chain seq x y z
N MET A 1 -4.69 -12.26 1.40
CA MET A 1 -5.47 -11.13 0.85
C MET A 1 -4.88 -9.83 1.34
N PRO A 2 -3.96 -9.26 0.60
CA PRO A 2 -3.40 -7.97 1.00
C PRO A 2 -4.28 -6.79 0.61
N PHE A 3 -4.21 -5.76 1.42
CA PHE A 3 -4.88 -4.48 1.18
C PHE A 3 -3.79 -3.41 1.10
N ILE A 4 -3.77 -2.68 -0.01
CA ILE A 4 -2.78 -1.66 -0.30
C ILE A 4 -3.53 -0.34 -0.42
N GLU A 5 -3.26 0.60 0.48
CA GLU A 5 -3.95 1.90 0.48
C GLU A 5 -2.91 3.00 0.37
N LEU A 6 -3.00 3.77 -0.70
CA LEU A 6 -2.06 4.85 -0.96
C LEU A 6 -2.78 6.19 -0.82
N GLU A 7 -2.34 6.99 0.13
CA GLU A 7 -2.86 8.34 0.34
C GLU A 7 -1.80 9.35 -0.05
N SER A 8 -2.23 10.43 -0.70
CA SER A 8 -1.29 11.45 -1.14
C SER A 8 -1.99 12.79 -1.25
N ASN A 9 -1.24 13.86 -1.07
CA ASN A 9 -1.75 15.20 -1.35
C ASN A 9 -1.48 15.61 -2.80
N LEU A 10 -0.85 14.75 -3.59
CA LEU A 10 -0.75 15.00 -5.03
C LEU A 10 -2.14 14.97 -5.65
N PRO A 11 -2.37 15.76 -6.69
CA PRO A 11 -3.71 15.82 -7.29
C PRO A 11 -4.09 14.55 -8.03
N ALA A 12 -5.39 14.38 -8.25
CA ALA A 12 -5.93 13.15 -8.85
C ALA A 12 -5.32 12.87 -10.23
N ASN A 13 -4.96 13.90 -10.98
CA ASN A 13 -4.43 13.68 -12.32
C ASN A 13 -3.02 13.05 -12.32
N ARG A 14 -2.43 12.89 -11.15
CA ARG A 14 -1.16 12.18 -11.02
C ARG A 14 -1.36 10.67 -10.85
N PHE A 15 -2.60 10.20 -10.80
CA PHE A 15 -2.91 8.80 -10.53
C PHE A 15 -3.83 8.25 -11.63
N SER A 16 -3.24 7.49 -12.53
CA SER A 16 -3.97 6.88 -13.64
C SER A 16 -4.34 5.44 -13.30
N GLU A 17 -5.22 4.86 -14.12
CA GLU A 17 -5.50 3.43 -14.00
C GLU A 17 -4.24 2.62 -14.25
N ASP A 18 -3.37 3.09 -15.13
CA ASP A 18 -2.10 2.42 -15.39
C ASP A 18 -1.25 2.38 -14.12
N LEU A 19 -1.19 3.48 -13.40
CA LEU A 19 -0.43 3.52 -12.15
C LEU A 19 -1.03 2.56 -11.12
N MET A 20 -2.37 2.49 -11.05
CA MET A 20 -3.02 1.54 -10.13
C MET A 20 -2.66 0.10 -10.48
N ASN A 21 -2.66 -0.23 -11.78
CA ASN A 21 -2.28 -1.58 -12.19
C ASN A 21 -0.82 -1.86 -11.88
N LYS A 22 0.05 -0.88 -12.08
CA LYS A 22 1.47 -1.04 -11.73
C LYS A 22 1.65 -1.28 -10.24
N LEU A 23 0.92 -0.53 -9.43
CA LEU A 23 1.02 -0.70 -7.98
C LEU A 23 0.53 -2.08 -7.55
N CYS A 24 -0.57 -2.54 -8.16
CA CYS A 24 -1.10 -3.87 -7.87
C CYS A 24 -0.06 -4.95 -8.23
N CYS A 25 0.54 -4.85 -9.40
CA CYS A 25 1.56 -5.81 -9.81
C CYS A 25 2.78 -5.75 -8.93
N ALA A 26 3.21 -4.54 -8.56
CA ALA A 26 4.37 -4.40 -7.69
C ALA A 26 4.09 -5.04 -6.32
N ALA A 27 2.91 -4.79 -5.76
CA ALA A 27 2.56 -5.35 -4.47
C ALA A 27 2.52 -6.88 -4.53
N ALA A 28 1.98 -7.43 -5.63
CA ALA A 28 1.91 -8.89 -5.79
C ALA A 28 3.32 -9.48 -5.77
N THR A 29 4.24 -8.85 -6.46
CA THR A 29 5.63 -9.32 -6.51
C THR A 29 6.32 -9.16 -5.17
N ILE A 30 6.19 -7.97 -4.57
CA ILE A 30 6.87 -7.68 -3.31
C ILE A 30 6.38 -8.61 -2.20
N LEU A 31 5.08 -8.82 -2.12
CA LEU A 31 4.48 -9.61 -1.04
C LEU A 31 4.37 -11.08 -1.39
N ASP A 32 4.73 -11.47 -2.61
CA ASP A 32 4.67 -12.85 -3.08
C ASP A 32 3.25 -13.41 -2.95
N LYS A 33 2.30 -12.67 -3.51
CA LYS A 33 0.90 -13.07 -3.53
C LYS A 33 0.36 -12.97 -4.95
N PRO A 34 -0.62 -13.79 -5.31
CA PRO A 34 -1.21 -13.66 -6.64
C PRO A 34 -1.91 -12.31 -6.80
N LYS A 35 -1.77 -11.73 -7.98
CA LYS A 35 -2.36 -10.44 -8.28
C LYS A 35 -3.86 -10.42 -7.98
N GLU A 36 -4.52 -11.54 -8.21
CA GLU A 36 -5.97 -11.64 -8.03
C GLU A 36 -6.41 -11.48 -6.58
N ARG A 37 -5.46 -11.55 -5.64
CA ARG A 37 -5.77 -11.37 -4.22
C ARG A 37 -5.43 -9.97 -3.70
N ILE A 38 -4.85 -9.13 -4.55
CA ILE A 38 -4.42 -7.79 -4.11
C ILE A 38 -5.57 -6.82 -4.24
N ASN A 39 -5.79 -6.04 -3.20
CA ASN A 39 -6.82 -5.00 -3.18
C ASN A 39 -6.11 -3.65 -3.06
N VAL A 40 -6.37 -2.75 -4.00
CA VAL A 40 -5.69 -1.46 -4.04
C VAL A 40 -6.70 -0.32 -3.98
N THR A 41 -6.44 0.64 -3.12
CA THR A 41 -7.19 1.88 -3.06
C THR A 41 -6.21 3.04 -3.13
N VAL A 42 -6.51 4.03 -3.97
CA VAL A 42 -5.70 5.25 -4.05
C VAL A 42 -6.58 6.43 -3.67
N LYS A 43 -6.09 7.25 -2.75
CA LYS A 43 -6.78 8.43 -2.26
C LYS A 43 -5.94 9.66 -2.57
N PRO A 44 -6.14 10.28 -3.73
CA PRO A 44 -5.37 11.49 -4.07
C PRO A 44 -5.99 12.74 -3.48
N GLY A 45 -5.26 13.84 -3.52
CA GLY A 45 -5.79 15.14 -3.15
C GLY A 45 -6.15 15.28 -1.68
N GLN A 46 -5.47 14.54 -0.81
CA GLN A 46 -5.77 14.58 0.61
C GLN A 46 -5.08 15.75 1.28
N LEU A 47 -5.68 16.23 2.36
CA LEU A 47 -4.99 17.18 3.24
C LEU A 47 -4.05 16.38 4.11
N MET A 48 -2.75 16.63 3.98
CA MET A 48 -1.76 15.80 4.66
C MET A 48 -0.57 16.63 5.13
N ILE A 49 -0.08 16.23 6.27
CA ILE A 49 1.21 16.70 6.79
C ILE A 49 2.05 15.46 7.04
N VAL A 50 3.23 15.43 6.47
CA VAL A 50 4.22 14.39 6.74
C VAL A 50 5.49 15.06 7.21
N GLY A 51 6.00 14.64 8.36
CA GLY A 51 7.19 15.24 8.90
C GLY A 51 7.04 16.73 9.17
N GLY A 52 5.83 17.17 9.52
CA GLY A 52 5.57 18.56 9.84
C GLY A 52 5.40 19.46 8.63
N SER A 53 5.35 18.91 7.42
CA SER A 53 5.29 19.73 6.21
C SER A 53 4.16 19.28 5.31
N MET A 54 3.51 20.23 4.64
CA MET A 54 2.46 19.97 3.67
C MET A 54 2.99 19.84 2.24
N THR A 55 4.31 19.89 2.03
CA THR A 55 4.85 19.69 0.68
C THR A 55 4.44 18.29 0.18
N PRO A 56 4.52 18.06 -1.14
CA PRO A 56 4.03 16.78 -1.69
C PRO A 56 4.54 15.56 -0.94
N CYS A 57 3.63 14.65 -0.64
CA CYS A 57 3.94 13.50 0.21
C CYS A 57 2.96 12.36 -0.06
N ALA A 58 3.26 11.21 0.52
CA ALA A 58 2.39 10.04 0.41
C ALA A 58 2.57 9.14 1.63
N GLN A 59 1.51 8.39 1.94
CA GLN A 59 1.57 7.35 2.95
C GLN A 59 0.96 6.09 2.37
N LEU A 60 1.64 4.97 2.56
CA LEU A 60 1.17 3.68 2.09
C LEU A 60 0.85 2.81 3.30
N VAL A 61 -0.34 2.21 3.29
CA VAL A 61 -0.73 1.25 4.32
C VAL A 61 -0.84 -0.12 3.68
N VAL A 62 -0.13 -1.08 4.22
CA VAL A 62 -0.10 -2.45 3.72
C VAL A 62 -0.63 -3.37 4.82
N SER A 63 -1.74 -4.04 4.55
CA SER A 63 -2.33 -5.00 5.49
C SER A 63 -2.44 -6.35 4.79
N SER A 64 -2.21 -7.43 5.53
CA SER A 64 -2.31 -8.74 4.90
C SER A 64 -2.65 -9.82 5.91
N ILE A 65 -3.43 -10.80 5.45
CA ILE A 65 -3.78 -11.97 6.24
C ILE A 65 -2.58 -12.93 6.26
N GLY A 66 -2.35 -13.52 7.43
CA GLY A 66 -1.30 -14.52 7.56
C GLY A 66 0.10 -13.99 7.40
N TRP A 67 0.24 -12.69 7.53
CA TRP A 67 1.53 -12.06 7.36
C TRP A 67 2.18 -11.85 8.72
N TRP A 68 3.28 -12.49 8.89
CA TRP A 68 4.02 -12.44 10.14
C TRP A 68 5.32 -11.70 9.92
N GLY A 69 5.21 -10.48 9.43
CA GLY A 69 6.37 -9.72 9.05
C GLY A 69 7.34 -9.49 10.20
N THR A 70 8.57 -9.92 9.99
CA THR A 70 9.63 -9.55 10.90
C THR A 70 10.16 -8.19 10.50
N ALA A 71 10.97 -7.60 11.39
CA ALA A 71 11.60 -6.32 11.05
C ALA A 71 12.42 -6.45 9.76
N GLU A 72 13.09 -7.58 9.60
CA GLU A 72 13.92 -7.81 8.41
C GLU A 72 13.07 -7.93 7.15
N GLN A 73 11.96 -8.65 7.22
CA GLN A 73 11.07 -8.78 6.07
C GLN A 73 10.45 -7.43 5.71
N ASN A 74 10.02 -6.67 6.70
CA ASN A 74 9.42 -5.36 6.46
C ASN A 74 10.46 -4.37 5.93
N LYS A 75 11.56 -4.48 6.44
CA LYS A 75 12.62 -3.67 5.84
C LYS A 75 12.59 -3.82 4.34
N UNK A 76 12.52 -5.14 3.66
CA UNK A 76 12.55 -5.52 2.47
C UNK A 76 11.50 -5.04 1.71
N HIS A 77 10.53 -5.29 2.27
CA HIS A 77 9.31 -4.83 1.61
C HIS A 77 9.35 -3.31 1.47
N SER A 78 9.74 -2.66 2.53
CA SER A 78 9.81 -1.21 2.53
C SER A 78 10.74 -0.71 1.43
N ALA A 79 11.91 -1.30 1.32
CA ALA A 79 12.86 -0.86 0.30
C ALA A 79 12.26 -0.95 -1.10
N LYS A 80 11.56 -2.04 -1.38
CA LYS A 80 10.99 -2.24 -2.71
C LYS A 80 9.80 -1.31 -2.96
N PHE A 81 8.96 -1.09 -1.97
CA PHE A 81 7.87 -0.14 -2.13
C PHE A 81 8.39 1.28 -2.29
N PHE A 82 9.43 1.67 -1.55
CA PHE A 82 10.03 2.98 -1.73
C PHE A 82 10.60 3.16 -3.13
N GLU A 83 11.26 2.13 -3.63
CA GLU A 83 11.79 2.21 -5.00
C GLU A 83 10.67 2.48 -5.99
N PHE A 84 9.56 1.76 -5.85
CA PHE A 84 8.41 1.94 -6.73
C PHE A 84 7.81 3.35 -6.58
N LEU A 85 7.53 3.74 -5.34
CA LEU A 85 6.81 4.99 -5.11
C LEU A 85 7.64 6.22 -5.46
N THR A 86 8.93 6.22 -5.13
CA THR A 86 9.76 7.37 -5.48
C THR A 86 9.84 7.52 -6.99
N GLN A 87 9.97 6.42 -7.70
CA GLN A 87 10.08 6.46 -9.15
C GLN A 87 8.77 6.88 -9.80
N GLU A 88 7.65 6.31 -9.34
CA GLU A 88 6.36 6.56 -9.99
C GLU A 88 5.75 7.91 -9.63
N LEU A 89 5.95 8.36 -8.40
CA LEU A 89 5.35 9.61 -7.94
C LEU A 89 6.30 10.80 -8.01
N GLY A 90 7.58 10.54 -8.22
CA GLY A 90 8.55 11.63 -8.25
C GLY A 90 8.81 12.27 -6.90
N LEU A 91 8.50 11.56 -5.83
CA LEU A 91 8.74 12.06 -4.48
C LEU A 91 10.09 11.56 -3.98
N THR A 92 10.75 12.37 -3.16
CA THR A 92 11.94 11.89 -2.48
C THR A 92 11.54 10.98 -1.31
N ALA A 93 12.46 10.13 -0.90
CA ALA A 93 12.13 9.11 0.10
C ALA A 93 11.68 9.71 1.43
N ASP A 94 12.18 10.89 1.78
CA ASP A 94 11.79 11.51 3.03
C ASP A 94 10.36 12.04 3.03
N ARG A 95 9.68 12.00 1.86
CA ARG A 95 8.29 12.45 1.77
C ARG A 95 7.31 11.29 1.76
N ILE A 96 7.75 10.07 2.09
CA ILE A 96 6.91 8.88 2.05
C ILE A 96 7.06 8.10 3.35
N LEU A 97 5.93 7.64 3.89
CA LEU A 97 5.93 6.72 5.03
C LEU A 97 5.09 5.50 4.68
N ILE A 98 5.47 4.35 5.22
CA ILE A 98 4.74 3.10 5.01
C ILE A 98 4.45 2.48 6.36
N ARG A 99 3.22 1.96 6.53
CA ARG A 99 2.86 1.21 7.72
C ARG A 99 2.40 -0.19 7.31
N PHE A 100 2.79 -1.18 8.11
CA PHE A 100 2.48 -2.58 7.84
C PHE A 100 1.64 -3.14 8.98
N TYR A 101 0.52 -3.79 8.64
CA TYR A 101 -0.39 -4.35 9.63
C TYR A 101 -0.79 -5.78 9.31
N PRO A 102 -0.72 -6.69 10.28
CA PRO A 102 -1.32 -8.01 10.08
C PRO A 102 -2.83 -7.92 10.23
N VAL A 103 -3.55 -8.79 9.51
CA VAL A 103 -5.01 -8.88 9.60
C VAL A 103 -5.37 -10.34 9.78
N GLU A 104 -6.37 -10.60 10.63
CA GLU A 104 -6.85 -11.96 10.87
C GLU A 104 -8.03 -12.28 9.97
N LYS A 105 -8.17 -13.57 9.63
CA LYS A 105 -9.28 -14.00 8.78
C LYS A 105 -10.63 -13.61 9.33
N TRP A 106 -10.79 -13.65 10.64
CA TRP A 106 -12.08 -13.31 11.26
C TRP A 106 -12.41 -11.82 11.19
N GLN A 107 -11.45 -11.01 10.76
CA GLN A 107 -11.65 -9.58 10.65
C GLN A 107 -12.10 -9.14 9.25
N ILE A 108 -12.17 -10.07 8.29
CA ILE A 108 -12.49 -9.69 6.91
C ILE A 108 -13.78 -10.39 6.47
N GLY A 109 -14.79 -9.58 6.16
CA GLY A 109 -16.06 -10.07 5.66
C GLY A 109 -16.01 -10.29 4.17
N LYS A 110 -16.59 -11.39 3.71
CA LYS A 110 -16.67 -11.69 2.29
C LYS A 110 -17.85 -12.64 2.08
N ASN A 111 -18.65 -12.37 1.08
CA ASN A 111 -19.80 -13.23 0.71
C ASN A 111 -20.74 -13.48 1.89
N GLY A 112 -20.91 -12.48 2.75
CA GLY A 112 -21.87 -12.57 3.86
C GLY A 112 -21.37 -13.34 5.08
N THR A 113 -20.09 -13.69 5.11
CA THR A 113 -19.49 -14.34 6.26
C THR A 113 -18.13 -13.70 6.50
N VAL A 114 -17.23 -14.38 7.21
CA VAL A 114 -15.85 -13.94 7.35
C VAL A 114 -14.95 -15.03 6.82
N LEU A 115 -13.70 -14.65 6.47
CA LEU A 115 -12.80 -15.56 5.78
C LEU A 115 -12.50 -16.83 6.56
N THR A 116 -12.64 -16.78 7.89
CA THR A 116 -12.44 -17.99 8.70
C THR A 116 -13.28 -19.17 8.20
N PHE A 117 -14.48 -18.89 7.71
CA PHE A 117 -15.43 -19.92 7.31
C PHE A 117 -15.48 -20.16 5.80
N LEU A 118 -14.55 -19.60 5.05
CA LEU A 118 -14.52 -19.77 3.59
C LEU A 118 -13.40 -20.71 3.15
#